data_d68f4293aef0f015b1dda4b26c57dea0
#
_entry.id   d68f4293aef0f015b1dda4b26c57dea0
#
_cell.length_a   1.000
_cell.length_b   1.000
_cell.length_c   1.000
_cell.angle_alpha   90.00
_cell.angle_beta   90.00
_cell.angle_gamma   90.00
#
_symmetry.space_group_name_H-M   'P 1'
#
loop_
_entity.id
_entity.type
_entity.pdbx_description
1 polymer ?
#
loop_
_entity_poly.entity_id
_entity_poly.type
_entity_poly.pdbx_seq_one_letter_code
_entity_poly.pdbx_strand_id
1 'polypeptide(L)'
;MPAHDAAATVARSVESALACPECARVLVIDDASRDGTAAIVESLAGRAPGRVVLVRLAVNGGPAYARNVGLALAESDLVAFLDADDLYEPQALTVAVAALDGLADLALVRLALKPLGLDPALASHPGFGDAWTRVAFTVPSNVVVRRAVVAAAGGFPEDDLFRRHGGEDVALFQAVVRTCRVGTLFTEPGVLYRIRPDCAALKLIRACLFDILPPGIEADLPKAESVTVKIMQRLKLLSPFVRAEPGATEVRVTWSG
;
A
#
# COMPACT_ATOMS: atom_id res chain seq x y z
N MET A 1 -6.02 1.14 -7.01
CA MET A 1 -5.19 0.05 -7.59
C MET A 1 -4.42 0.62 -8.77
N PRO A 2 -3.11 0.88 -8.68
CA PRO A 2 -2.29 1.18 -9.84
C PRO A 2 -2.11 -0.09 -10.67
N ALA A 3 -2.14 0.01 -12.00
CA ALA A 3 -1.94 -1.12 -12.90
C ALA A 3 -1.09 -0.69 -14.11
N HIS A 4 -0.03 -1.44 -14.41
CA HIS A 4 0.77 -1.28 -15.61
C HIS A 4 1.23 -2.66 -16.08
N ASP A 5 0.83 -3.03 -17.31
CA ASP A 5 1.11 -4.34 -17.92
C ASP A 5 0.81 -5.52 -16.97
N ALA A 6 -0.42 -5.50 -16.39
CA ALA A 6 -0.87 -6.42 -15.36
C ALA A 6 -1.97 -7.39 -15.85
N ALA A 7 -2.10 -7.64 -17.15
CA ALA A 7 -3.16 -8.48 -17.73
C ALA A 7 -3.27 -9.87 -17.09
N ALA A 8 -2.14 -10.45 -16.66
CA ALA A 8 -2.12 -11.78 -16.05
C ALA A 8 -2.70 -11.82 -14.62
N THR A 9 -2.81 -10.70 -13.94
CA THR A 9 -3.08 -10.65 -12.48
C THR A 9 -4.23 -9.75 -12.09
N VAL A 10 -4.45 -8.64 -12.79
CA VAL A 10 -5.39 -7.58 -12.43
C VAL A 10 -6.81 -8.07 -12.16
N ALA A 11 -7.30 -9.06 -12.91
CA ALA A 11 -8.65 -9.60 -12.70
C ALA A 11 -8.81 -10.18 -11.28
N ARG A 12 -7.85 -11.03 -10.87
CA ARG A 12 -7.88 -11.66 -9.56
C ARG A 12 -7.72 -10.63 -8.43
N SER A 13 -6.89 -9.61 -8.63
CA SER A 13 -6.69 -8.53 -7.65
C SER A 13 -7.97 -7.73 -7.46
N VAL A 14 -8.66 -7.34 -8.55
CA VAL A 14 -9.96 -6.66 -8.49
C VAL A 14 -11.03 -7.54 -7.84
N GLU A 15 -11.12 -8.81 -8.24
CA GLU A 15 -12.10 -9.75 -7.69
C GLU A 15 -11.89 -10.00 -6.19
N SER A 16 -10.64 -10.08 -5.72
CA SER A 16 -10.33 -10.22 -4.30
C SER A 16 -10.78 -9.00 -3.48
N ALA A 17 -10.61 -7.79 -4.02
CA ALA A 17 -11.08 -6.58 -3.37
C ALA A 17 -12.62 -6.51 -3.34
N LEU A 18 -13.28 -6.86 -4.45
CA LEU A 18 -14.74 -6.88 -4.54
C LEU A 18 -15.40 -7.92 -3.65
N ALA A 19 -14.68 -8.99 -3.29
CA ALA A 19 -15.15 -10.02 -2.37
C ALA A 19 -15.19 -9.55 -0.91
N CYS A 20 -14.49 -8.45 -0.57
CA CYS A 20 -14.60 -7.80 0.74
C CYS A 20 -15.87 -6.94 0.78
N PRO A 21 -16.82 -7.18 1.72
CA PRO A 21 -18.10 -6.43 1.78
C PRO A 21 -17.90 -4.92 1.95
N GLU A 22 -16.85 -4.50 2.65
CA GLU A 22 -16.53 -3.09 2.92
C GLU A 22 -15.95 -2.36 1.71
N CYS A 23 -15.56 -3.08 0.66
CA CYS A 23 -15.09 -2.47 -0.58
C CYS A 23 -16.27 -1.90 -1.37
N ALA A 24 -16.51 -0.62 -1.23
CA ALA A 24 -17.56 0.07 -1.99
C ALA A 24 -17.21 0.17 -3.48
N ARG A 25 -15.96 0.48 -3.81
CA ARG A 25 -15.50 0.71 -5.19
C ARG A 25 -14.02 0.38 -5.36
N VAL A 26 -13.65 -0.21 -6.48
CA VAL A 26 -12.27 -0.39 -6.92
C VAL A 26 -11.97 0.59 -8.05
N LEU A 27 -11.10 1.56 -7.79
CA LEU A 27 -10.55 2.46 -8.79
C LEU A 27 -9.27 1.84 -9.36
N VAL A 28 -9.31 1.34 -10.58
CA VAL A 28 -8.12 0.83 -11.28
C VAL A 28 -7.56 1.94 -12.14
N ILE A 29 -6.36 2.38 -11.84
CA ILE A 29 -5.65 3.41 -12.58
C ILE A 29 -4.66 2.71 -13.50
N ASP A 30 -5.03 2.60 -14.76
CA ASP A 30 -4.20 2.01 -15.82
C ASP A 30 -3.15 3.01 -16.26
N ASP A 31 -1.92 2.78 -15.83
CA ASP A 31 -0.77 3.65 -16.05
C ASP A 31 -0.14 3.43 -17.44
N ALA A 32 -0.95 3.65 -18.47
CA ALA A 32 -0.60 3.49 -19.88
C ALA A 32 -0.10 2.08 -20.23
N SER A 33 -0.83 1.04 -19.83
CA SER A 33 -0.53 -0.35 -20.20
C SER A 33 -0.60 -0.56 -21.71
N ARG A 34 0.25 -1.47 -22.19
CA ARG A 34 0.35 -1.87 -23.61
C ARG A 34 -0.16 -3.28 -23.88
N ASP A 35 -0.48 -4.02 -22.82
CA ASP A 35 -1.06 -5.35 -22.87
C ASP A 35 -2.60 -5.32 -22.76
N GLY A 36 -3.23 -6.45 -22.41
CA GLY A 36 -4.66 -6.57 -22.24
C GLY A 36 -5.24 -5.98 -20.95
N THR A 37 -4.46 -5.31 -20.10
CA THR A 37 -4.89 -4.83 -18.78
C THR A 37 -6.17 -4.01 -18.84
N ALA A 38 -6.20 -2.95 -19.67
CA ALA A 38 -7.37 -2.07 -19.77
C ALA A 38 -8.64 -2.84 -20.21
N ALA A 39 -8.54 -3.70 -21.23
CA ALA A 39 -9.68 -4.47 -21.73
C ALA A 39 -10.24 -5.44 -20.67
N ILE A 40 -9.37 -6.04 -19.85
CA ILE A 40 -9.80 -6.90 -18.75
C ILE A 40 -10.57 -6.09 -17.71
N VAL A 41 -10.05 -4.91 -17.32
CA VAL A 41 -10.72 -4.05 -16.33
C VAL A 41 -12.03 -3.47 -16.88
N GLU A 42 -12.11 -3.12 -18.16
CA GLU A 42 -13.37 -2.73 -18.83
C GLU A 42 -14.42 -3.84 -18.75
N SER A 43 -14.02 -5.09 -18.99
CA SER A 43 -14.91 -6.24 -18.84
C SER A 43 -15.39 -6.42 -17.39
N LEU A 44 -14.51 -6.21 -16.41
CA LEU A 44 -14.89 -6.26 -14.99
C LEU A 44 -15.84 -5.13 -14.61
N ALA A 45 -15.60 -3.92 -15.12
CA ALA A 45 -16.50 -2.77 -14.91
C ALA A 45 -17.90 -3.01 -15.50
N GLY A 46 -17.98 -3.65 -16.66
CA GLY A 46 -19.25 -4.07 -17.26
C GLY A 46 -20.02 -5.11 -16.42
N ARG A 47 -19.31 -6.00 -15.72
CA ARG A 47 -19.92 -7.01 -14.82
C ARG A 47 -20.28 -6.45 -13.43
N ALA A 48 -19.61 -5.40 -12.99
CA ALA A 48 -19.82 -4.76 -11.69
C ALA A 48 -19.95 -3.23 -11.85
N PRO A 49 -21.03 -2.74 -12.51
CA PRO A 49 -21.20 -1.33 -12.81
C PRO A 49 -21.20 -0.47 -11.54
N GLY A 50 -20.43 0.61 -11.56
CA GLY A 50 -20.28 1.52 -10.43
C GLY A 50 -19.36 1.01 -9.31
N ARG A 51 -19.08 -0.30 -9.25
CA ARG A 51 -18.14 -0.88 -8.27
C ARG A 51 -16.71 -0.99 -8.81
N VAL A 52 -16.54 -1.15 -10.11
CA VAL A 52 -15.21 -1.09 -10.76
C VAL A 52 -15.18 0.10 -11.70
N VAL A 53 -14.18 0.94 -11.54
CA VAL A 53 -13.96 2.11 -12.38
C VAL A 53 -12.56 2.03 -12.96
N LEU A 54 -12.45 2.08 -14.29
CA LEU A 54 -11.19 2.18 -15.00
C LEU A 54 -10.89 3.65 -15.30
N VAL A 55 -9.69 4.08 -14.94
CA VAL A 55 -9.13 5.37 -15.34
C VAL A 55 -7.85 5.09 -16.12
N ARG A 56 -7.78 5.54 -17.38
CA ARG A 56 -6.61 5.33 -18.24
C ARG A 56 -5.77 6.59 -18.31
N LEU A 57 -4.50 6.46 -17.98
CA LEU A 57 -3.52 7.53 -18.12
C LEU A 57 -2.94 7.55 -19.54
N ALA A 58 -2.70 8.73 -20.07
CA ALA A 58 -2.17 8.89 -21.43
C ALA A 58 -0.68 8.51 -21.52
N VAL A 59 0.06 8.65 -20.42
CA VAL A 59 1.49 8.33 -20.31
C VAL A 59 1.76 7.65 -18.98
N ASN A 60 2.79 6.79 -18.96
CA ASN A 60 3.21 6.14 -17.73
C ASN A 60 3.79 7.18 -16.75
N GLY A 61 3.09 7.37 -15.64
CA GLY A 61 3.46 8.29 -14.55
C GLY A 61 4.15 7.59 -13.37
N GLY A 62 4.11 6.26 -13.33
CA GLY A 62 4.60 5.44 -12.23
C GLY A 62 3.56 5.26 -11.10
N PRO A 63 3.87 4.34 -10.15
CA PRO A 63 2.89 3.92 -9.14
C PRO A 63 2.48 5.05 -8.19
N ALA A 64 3.37 5.98 -7.84
CA ALA A 64 3.04 7.15 -7.03
C ALA A 64 1.95 8.01 -7.69
N TYR A 65 2.19 8.39 -8.95
CA TYR A 65 1.25 9.21 -9.72
C TYR A 65 -0.10 8.50 -9.88
N ALA A 66 -0.10 7.21 -10.26
CA ALA A 66 -1.33 6.44 -10.40
C ALA A 66 -2.12 6.35 -9.07
N ARG A 67 -1.44 6.14 -7.92
CA ARG A 67 -2.09 6.14 -6.60
C ARG A 67 -2.65 7.51 -6.25
N ASN A 68 -1.95 8.61 -6.58
CA ASN A 68 -2.42 9.98 -6.36
C ASN A 68 -3.66 10.29 -7.20
N VAL A 69 -3.72 9.87 -8.47
CA VAL A 69 -4.92 10.00 -9.30
C VAL A 69 -6.08 9.24 -8.67
N GLY A 70 -5.87 7.98 -8.22
CA GLY A 70 -6.89 7.22 -7.53
C GLY A 70 -7.35 7.89 -6.23
N LEU A 71 -6.44 8.46 -5.45
CA LEU A 71 -6.74 9.19 -4.22
C LEU A 71 -7.59 10.44 -4.48
N ALA A 72 -7.28 11.19 -5.54
CA ALA A 72 -8.03 12.38 -5.93
C ALA A 72 -9.48 12.06 -6.36
N LEU A 73 -9.71 10.86 -6.90
CA LEU A 73 -11.03 10.36 -7.31
C LEU A 73 -11.78 9.61 -6.21
N ALA A 74 -11.11 9.30 -5.10
CA ALA A 74 -11.73 8.60 -3.99
C ALA A 74 -12.68 9.52 -3.21
N GLU A 75 -13.89 9.03 -2.95
CA GLU A 75 -14.94 9.75 -2.22
C GLU A 75 -15.10 9.25 -0.78
N SER A 76 -14.72 8.01 -0.52
CA SER A 76 -14.83 7.37 0.80
C SER A 76 -13.89 7.99 1.82
N ASP A 77 -14.26 7.92 3.10
CA ASP A 77 -13.42 8.40 4.21
C ASP A 77 -12.20 7.50 4.44
N LEU A 78 -12.33 6.21 4.14
CA LEU A 78 -11.26 5.25 4.18
C LEU A 78 -10.81 4.88 2.76
N VAL A 79 -9.50 4.77 2.58
CA VAL A 79 -8.88 4.32 1.33
C VAL A 79 -7.95 3.15 1.63
N ALA A 80 -8.06 2.12 0.82
CA ALA A 80 -7.17 0.97 0.81
C ALA A 80 -6.35 0.96 -0.49
N PHE A 81 -5.07 0.64 -0.41
CA PHE A 81 -4.23 0.46 -1.58
C PHE A 81 -4.02 -1.03 -1.83
N LEU A 82 -4.10 -1.45 -3.08
CA LEU A 82 -3.79 -2.83 -3.49
C LEU A 82 -3.11 -2.77 -4.86
N ASP A 83 -1.94 -3.37 -4.97
CA ASP A 83 -1.25 -3.45 -6.27
C ASP A 83 -1.93 -4.51 -7.15
N ALA A 84 -1.85 -4.35 -8.48
CA ALA A 84 -2.62 -5.14 -9.44
C ALA A 84 -2.18 -6.62 -9.55
N ASP A 85 -1.26 -7.05 -8.74
CA ASP A 85 -0.77 -8.43 -8.62
C ASP A 85 -0.91 -9.03 -7.22
N ASP A 86 -1.37 -8.23 -6.24
CA ASP A 86 -1.64 -8.66 -4.87
C ASP A 86 -3.11 -9.04 -4.67
N LEU A 87 -3.41 -9.76 -3.59
CA LEU A 87 -4.77 -10.23 -3.30
C LEU A 87 -5.12 -9.93 -1.84
N TYR A 88 -6.34 -9.44 -1.58
CA TYR A 88 -6.90 -9.50 -0.23
C TYR A 88 -7.34 -10.91 0.12
N GLU A 89 -7.07 -11.33 1.35
CA GLU A 89 -7.72 -12.48 1.94
C GLU A 89 -9.19 -12.13 2.30
N PRO A 90 -10.09 -13.12 2.35
CA PRO A 90 -11.43 -12.89 2.87
C PRO A 90 -11.41 -12.17 4.22
N GLN A 91 -12.30 -11.20 4.42
CA GLN A 91 -12.41 -10.38 5.63
C GLN A 91 -11.24 -9.40 5.92
N ALA A 92 -10.24 -9.28 5.04
CA ALA A 92 -9.12 -8.36 5.25
C ALA A 92 -9.58 -6.90 5.47
N LEU A 93 -10.52 -6.41 4.65
CA LEU A 93 -11.06 -5.06 4.83
C LEU A 93 -12.04 -4.97 6.01
N THR A 94 -12.74 -6.04 6.36
CA THR A 94 -13.65 -6.09 7.52
C THR A 94 -12.88 -5.81 8.81
N VAL A 95 -11.74 -6.49 9.02
CA VAL A 95 -10.92 -6.24 10.23
C VAL A 95 -10.32 -4.84 10.24
N ALA A 96 -9.92 -4.33 9.07
CA ALA A 96 -9.35 -2.98 8.95
C ALA A 96 -10.39 -1.89 9.28
N VAL A 97 -11.60 -2.00 8.71
CA VAL A 97 -12.69 -1.04 8.95
C VAL A 97 -13.12 -1.09 10.40
N ALA A 98 -13.32 -2.30 10.98
CA ALA A 98 -13.69 -2.45 12.38
C ALA A 98 -12.67 -1.80 13.33
N ALA A 99 -11.37 -1.95 13.06
CA ALA A 99 -10.32 -1.33 13.86
C ALA A 99 -10.33 0.21 13.76
N LEU A 100 -10.51 0.76 12.55
CA LEU A 100 -10.55 2.19 12.33
C LEU A 100 -11.83 2.85 12.88
N ASP A 101 -12.96 2.14 12.83
CA ASP A 101 -14.22 2.64 13.41
C ASP A 101 -14.17 2.58 14.93
N GLY A 102 -13.61 1.51 15.50
CA GLY A 102 -13.47 1.35 16.95
C GLY A 102 -12.45 2.30 17.59
N LEU A 103 -11.44 2.74 16.83
CA LEU A 103 -10.35 3.60 17.30
C LEU A 103 -10.22 4.84 16.39
N ALA A 104 -11.04 5.84 16.68
CA ALA A 104 -11.16 7.05 15.85
C ALA A 104 -9.84 7.86 15.70
N ASP A 105 -8.90 7.66 16.59
CA ASP A 105 -7.60 8.31 16.61
C ASP A 105 -6.49 7.57 15.82
N LEU A 106 -6.79 6.38 15.27
CA LEU A 106 -5.89 5.74 14.32
C LEU A 106 -5.93 6.46 12.97
N ALA A 107 -4.76 6.83 12.49
CA ALA A 107 -4.58 7.39 11.14
C ALA A 107 -4.73 6.33 10.06
N LEU A 108 -4.15 5.16 10.30
CA LEU A 108 -4.21 3.99 9.42
C LEU A 108 -4.07 2.70 10.22
N VAL A 109 -4.38 1.59 9.56
CA VAL A 109 -4.01 0.25 9.99
C VAL A 109 -3.19 -0.45 8.91
N ARG A 110 -2.30 -1.36 9.33
CA ARG A 110 -1.56 -2.28 8.49
C ARG A 110 -2.08 -3.69 8.70
N LEU A 111 -2.51 -4.31 7.62
CA LEU A 111 -2.95 -5.70 7.57
C LEU A 111 -1.75 -6.65 7.57
N ALA A 112 -1.98 -7.91 7.91
CA ALA A 112 -1.00 -8.96 7.69
C ALA A 112 -0.53 -8.99 6.23
N LEU A 113 0.74 -9.31 6.03
CA LEU A 113 1.33 -9.46 4.72
C LEU A 113 1.91 -10.86 4.60
N LYS A 114 1.42 -11.66 3.67
CA LYS A 114 1.84 -13.04 3.46
C LYS A 114 2.49 -13.17 2.09
N PRO A 115 3.73 -13.68 1.99
CA PRO A 115 4.42 -13.78 0.70
C PRO A 115 3.80 -14.87 -0.18
N LEU A 116 3.51 -14.53 -1.44
CA LEU A 116 3.06 -15.46 -2.47
C LEU A 116 4.15 -15.65 -3.51
N GLY A 117 4.67 -16.88 -3.64
CA GLY A 117 5.73 -17.20 -4.59
C GLY A 117 7.14 -16.88 -4.09
N LEU A 118 7.35 -16.83 -2.77
CA LEU A 118 8.65 -16.66 -2.15
C LEU A 118 9.52 -17.93 -2.37
N ASP A 119 10.81 -17.72 -2.66
CA ASP A 119 11.80 -18.77 -2.72
C ASP A 119 11.94 -19.44 -1.32
N PRO A 120 11.77 -20.78 -1.22
CA PRO A 120 11.92 -21.51 0.04
C PRO A 120 13.28 -21.30 0.72
N ALA A 121 14.35 -21.07 -0.04
CA ALA A 121 15.68 -20.81 0.51
C ALA A 121 15.71 -19.48 1.27
N LEU A 122 15.06 -18.43 0.74
CA LEU A 122 14.92 -17.16 1.44
C LEU A 122 14.01 -17.27 2.67
N ALA A 123 12.90 -17.99 2.53
CA ALA A 123 11.95 -18.21 3.63
C ALA A 123 12.58 -18.91 4.84
N SER A 124 13.56 -19.79 4.59
CA SER A 124 14.28 -20.56 5.63
C SER A 124 15.43 -19.78 6.27
N HIS A 125 15.76 -18.58 5.79
CA HIS A 125 16.85 -17.78 6.37
C HIS A 125 16.50 -17.29 7.78
N PRO A 126 17.39 -17.43 8.79
CA PRO A 126 17.07 -17.07 10.19
C PRO A 126 16.61 -15.60 10.36
N GLY A 127 17.14 -14.67 9.56
CA GLY A 127 16.75 -13.24 9.59
C GLY A 127 15.51 -12.91 8.75
N PHE A 128 14.86 -13.89 8.10
CA PHE A 128 13.76 -13.60 7.19
C PHE A 128 12.56 -12.96 7.90
N GLY A 129 12.20 -13.41 9.11
CA GLY A 129 11.07 -12.86 9.85
C GLY A 129 11.21 -11.36 10.10
N ASP A 130 12.40 -10.90 10.52
CA ASP A 130 12.67 -9.48 10.73
C ASP A 130 12.67 -8.69 9.41
N ALA A 131 13.28 -9.24 8.37
CA ALA A 131 13.27 -8.62 7.04
C ALA A 131 11.84 -8.50 6.48
N TRP A 132 11.01 -9.55 6.63
CA TRP A 132 9.62 -9.53 6.21
C TRP A 132 8.77 -8.54 7.00
N THR A 133 8.99 -8.43 8.29
CA THR A 133 8.35 -7.41 9.13
C THR A 133 8.66 -6.00 8.62
N ARG A 134 9.91 -5.73 8.21
CA ARG A 134 10.26 -4.44 7.59
C ARG A 134 9.52 -4.23 6.27
N VAL A 135 9.40 -5.26 5.43
CA VAL A 135 8.58 -5.19 4.20
C VAL A 135 7.13 -4.83 4.54
N ALA A 136 6.52 -5.47 5.54
CA ALA A 136 5.15 -5.19 5.96
C ALA A 136 4.94 -3.74 6.43
N PHE A 137 5.99 -3.05 6.85
CA PHE A 137 5.94 -1.62 7.21
C PHE A 137 6.22 -0.66 6.03
N THR A 138 6.55 -1.16 4.86
CA THR A 138 6.88 -0.31 3.70
C THR A 138 5.82 -0.34 2.61
N VAL A 139 5.33 -1.52 2.23
CA VAL A 139 4.41 -1.67 1.08
C VAL A 139 3.05 -1.01 1.31
N PRO A 140 2.41 -0.47 0.26
CA PRO A 140 1.10 0.16 0.36
C PRO A 140 -0.04 -0.86 0.37
N SER A 141 0.12 -2.05 -0.22
CA SER A 141 -0.96 -3.02 -0.43
C SER A 141 -1.62 -3.50 0.86
N ASN A 142 -0.92 -3.45 2.00
CA ASN A 142 -1.46 -3.81 3.30
C ASN A 142 -1.93 -2.61 4.14
N VAL A 143 -2.14 -1.46 3.53
CA VAL A 143 -2.56 -0.24 4.24
C VAL A 143 -4.02 0.09 3.96
N VAL A 144 -4.79 0.28 5.04
CA VAL A 144 -6.08 0.98 5.02
C VAL A 144 -5.94 2.25 5.85
N VAL A 145 -6.23 3.40 5.25
CA VAL A 145 -5.90 4.70 5.81
C VAL A 145 -7.09 5.66 5.72
N ARG A 146 -7.21 6.58 6.67
CA ARG A 146 -8.14 7.70 6.52
C ARG A 146 -7.68 8.59 5.38
N ARG A 147 -8.54 8.79 4.39
CA ARG A 147 -8.24 9.59 3.19
C ARG A 147 -7.70 10.98 3.55
N ALA A 148 -8.24 11.62 4.59
CA ALA A 148 -7.80 12.91 5.07
C ALA A 148 -6.31 12.93 5.47
N VAL A 149 -5.78 11.83 6.01
CA VAL A 149 -4.36 11.71 6.41
C VAL A 149 -3.45 11.75 5.18
N VAL A 150 -3.76 10.94 4.16
CA VAL A 150 -2.95 10.92 2.92
C VAL A 150 -3.09 12.23 2.16
N ALA A 151 -4.29 12.83 2.14
CA ALA A 151 -4.51 14.14 1.51
C ALA A 151 -3.69 15.24 2.19
N ALA A 152 -3.66 15.28 3.54
CA ALA A 152 -2.86 16.26 4.27
C ALA A 152 -1.35 16.02 4.15
N ALA A 153 -0.92 14.78 3.99
CA ALA A 153 0.47 14.44 3.67
C ALA A 153 0.90 15.02 2.30
N GLY A 154 -0.07 15.27 1.41
CA GLY A 154 0.14 15.72 0.04
C GLY A 154 0.22 14.56 -0.97
N GLY A 155 -0.29 13.36 -0.59
CA GLY A 155 -0.23 12.16 -1.42
C GLY A 155 1.13 11.45 -1.36
N PHE A 156 1.34 10.54 -2.31
CA PHE A 156 2.62 9.87 -2.53
C PHE A 156 3.60 10.86 -3.20
N PRO A 157 4.84 10.97 -2.72
CA PRO A 157 5.82 11.85 -3.36
C PRO A 157 6.19 11.34 -4.76
N GLU A 158 6.28 12.28 -5.72
CA GLU A 158 6.55 11.99 -7.13
C GLU A 158 7.95 12.47 -7.58
N ASP A 159 8.83 12.70 -6.61
CA ASP A 159 10.20 13.15 -6.88
C ASP A 159 10.96 12.11 -7.72
N ASP A 160 11.84 12.58 -8.63
CA ASP A 160 12.60 11.72 -9.56
C ASP A 160 13.42 10.62 -8.86
N LEU A 161 13.85 10.87 -7.62
CA LEU A 161 14.58 9.85 -6.84
C LEU A 161 13.73 8.59 -6.62
N PHE A 162 12.42 8.74 -6.38
CA PHE A 162 11.50 7.61 -6.18
C PHE A 162 11.15 6.90 -7.48
N ARG A 163 11.15 7.61 -8.61
CA ARG A 163 11.02 6.97 -9.93
C ARG A 163 12.21 6.06 -10.25
N ARG A 164 13.42 6.41 -9.77
CA ARG A 164 14.64 5.62 -9.99
C ARG A 164 14.77 4.45 -9.04
N HIS A 165 14.46 4.65 -7.76
CA HIS A 165 14.79 3.69 -6.70
C HIS A 165 13.55 3.05 -6.08
N GLY A 166 12.35 3.61 -6.27
CA GLY A 166 11.17 3.31 -5.47
C GLY A 166 11.24 3.96 -4.10
N GLY A 167 10.32 3.61 -3.20
CA GLY A 167 10.31 4.07 -1.82
C GLY A 167 9.47 5.32 -1.57
N GLU A 168 8.64 5.73 -2.51
CA GLU A 168 7.61 6.77 -2.34
C GLU A 168 6.62 6.40 -1.22
N ASP A 169 6.29 5.13 -1.14
CA ASP A 169 5.48 4.52 -0.10
C ASP A 169 6.18 4.52 1.25
N VAL A 170 7.47 4.19 1.27
CA VAL A 170 8.30 4.26 2.47
C VAL A 170 8.32 5.69 3.02
N ALA A 171 8.59 6.69 2.19
CA ALA A 171 8.65 8.09 2.60
C ALA A 171 7.31 8.57 3.20
N LEU A 172 6.18 8.25 2.54
CA LEU A 172 4.85 8.60 3.02
C LEU A 172 4.51 7.92 4.34
N PHE A 173 4.60 6.58 4.39
CA PHE A 173 4.13 5.85 5.55
C PHE A 173 5.06 5.92 6.74
N GLN A 174 6.36 6.12 6.55
CA GLN A 174 7.28 6.46 7.64
C GLN A 174 6.93 7.81 8.26
N ALA A 175 6.56 8.81 7.44
CA ALA A 175 6.11 10.09 7.97
C ALA A 175 4.82 9.92 8.81
N VAL A 176 3.86 9.10 8.36
CA VAL A 176 2.63 8.82 9.12
C VAL A 176 2.96 8.11 10.44
N VAL A 177 3.77 7.05 10.43
CA VAL A 177 4.14 6.30 11.64
C VAL A 177 4.89 7.18 12.65
N ARG A 178 5.77 8.08 12.17
CA ARG A 178 6.53 9.01 13.04
C ARG A 178 5.69 10.18 13.56
N THR A 179 4.47 10.38 13.08
CA THR A 179 3.65 11.57 13.41
C THR A 179 2.31 11.19 14.00
N CYS A 180 1.73 10.08 13.59
CA CYS A 180 0.37 9.67 13.95
C CYS A 180 0.37 8.32 14.69
N ARG A 181 -0.77 7.99 15.31
CA ARG A 181 -1.02 6.65 15.82
C ARG A 181 -1.41 5.72 14.68
N VAL A 182 -0.79 4.55 14.62
CA VAL A 182 -0.97 3.54 13.59
C VAL A 182 -1.30 2.19 14.25
N GLY A 183 -2.29 1.48 13.73
CA GLY A 183 -2.61 0.12 14.16
C GLY A 183 -1.91 -0.94 13.30
N THR A 184 -1.57 -2.08 13.89
CA THR A 184 -1.13 -3.29 13.17
C THR A 184 -2.09 -4.44 13.46
N LEU A 185 -2.50 -5.15 12.40
CA LEU A 185 -3.43 -6.28 12.40
C LEU A 185 -2.71 -7.51 11.81
N PHE A 186 -1.49 -7.79 12.30
CA PHE A 186 -0.62 -8.80 11.68
C PHE A 186 -1.01 -10.25 11.98
N THR A 187 -1.93 -10.45 12.93
CA THR A 187 -2.52 -11.77 13.26
C THR A 187 -3.86 -12.02 12.57
N GLU A 188 -4.40 -11.01 11.92
CA GLU A 188 -5.71 -11.04 11.25
C GLU A 188 -5.58 -11.35 9.74
N PRO A 189 -6.68 -11.61 9.02
CA PRO A 189 -6.67 -11.71 7.57
C PRO A 189 -6.06 -10.46 6.92
N GLY A 190 -5.28 -10.64 5.86
CA GLY A 190 -4.53 -9.55 5.27
C GLY A 190 -4.36 -9.66 3.76
N VAL A 191 -3.13 -9.54 3.31
CA VAL A 191 -2.75 -9.47 1.91
C VAL A 191 -1.82 -10.62 1.54
N LEU A 192 -2.13 -11.30 0.45
CA LEU A 192 -1.21 -12.19 -0.26
C LEU A 192 -0.39 -11.34 -1.22
N TYR A 193 0.85 -11.05 -0.83
CA TYR A 193 1.77 -10.19 -1.57
C TYR A 193 2.60 -11.02 -2.55
N ARG A 194 2.50 -10.70 -3.83
CA ARG A 194 3.21 -11.43 -4.88
C ARG A 194 4.67 -11.04 -4.95
N ILE A 195 5.54 -12.03 -4.74
CA ILE A 195 6.99 -11.87 -4.90
C ILE A 195 7.34 -12.05 -6.39
N ARG A 196 7.94 -11.00 -6.97
CA ARG A 196 8.52 -11.00 -8.33
C ARG A 196 10.03 -10.75 -8.24
N PRO A 197 10.81 -11.18 -9.24
CA PRO A 197 12.28 -11.06 -9.21
C PRO A 197 12.80 -9.65 -8.89
N ASP A 198 12.10 -8.61 -9.37
CA ASP A 198 12.51 -7.21 -9.25
C ASP A 198 11.63 -6.38 -8.32
N CYS A 199 10.75 -7.01 -7.52
CA CYS A 199 9.85 -6.27 -6.62
C CYS A 199 10.63 -5.56 -5.50
N ALA A 200 10.04 -4.47 -4.98
CA ALA A 200 10.63 -3.68 -3.90
C ALA A 200 10.88 -4.52 -2.63
N ALA A 201 9.95 -5.42 -2.31
CA ALA A 201 10.08 -6.32 -1.16
C ALA A 201 11.34 -7.20 -1.25
N LEU A 202 11.61 -7.80 -2.42
CA LEU A 202 12.77 -8.65 -2.59
C LEU A 202 14.10 -7.86 -2.52
N LYS A 203 14.11 -6.63 -3.04
CA LYS A 203 15.25 -5.71 -2.88
C LYS A 203 15.52 -5.41 -1.41
N LEU A 204 14.47 -5.11 -0.64
CA LEU A 204 14.58 -4.83 0.79
C LEU A 204 15.03 -6.07 1.58
N ILE A 205 14.48 -7.24 1.30
CA ILE A 205 14.91 -8.52 1.92
C ILE A 205 16.40 -8.76 1.67
N ARG A 206 16.87 -8.60 0.43
CA ARG A 206 18.30 -8.77 0.08
C ARG A 206 19.18 -7.76 0.79
N ALA A 207 18.74 -6.50 0.93
CA ALA A 207 19.44 -5.50 1.71
C ALA A 207 19.54 -5.89 3.20
N CYS A 208 18.44 -6.40 3.78
CA CYS A 208 18.42 -6.79 5.19
C CYS A 208 19.24 -8.06 5.50
N LEU A 209 19.22 -9.05 4.59
CA LEU A 209 19.84 -10.36 4.85
C LEU A 209 21.29 -10.45 4.37
N PHE A 210 21.64 -9.72 3.32
CA PHE A 210 22.92 -9.89 2.61
C PHE A 210 23.66 -8.57 2.39
N ASP A 211 23.16 -7.46 2.95
CA ASP A 211 23.73 -6.10 2.77
C ASP A 211 23.86 -5.68 1.28
N ILE A 212 22.96 -6.19 0.44
CA ILE A 212 22.93 -5.88 -1.00
C ILE A 212 22.00 -4.71 -1.25
N LEU A 213 22.56 -3.52 -1.41
CA LEU A 213 21.83 -2.30 -1.72
C LEU A 213 21.72 -2.06 -3.24
N PRO A 214 20.61 -1.47 -3.71
CA PRO A 214 20.51 -1.01 -5.09
C PRO A 214 21.61 0.02 -5.41
N PRO A 215 22.23 -0.05 -6.61
CA PRO A 215 23.30 0.89 -6.98
C PRO A 215 22.85 2.36 -6.89
N GLY A 216 23.65 3.19 -6.25
CA GLY A 216 23.43 4.65 -6.16
C GLY A 216 22.36 5.11 -5.15
N ILE A 217 21.69 4.20 -4.44
CA ILE A 217 20.65 4.55 -3.47
C ILE A 217 21.21 5.38 -2.31
N GLU A 218 22.44 5.10 -1.88
CA GLU A 218 23.07 5.78 -0.73
C GLU A 218 23.13 7.30 -0.88
N ALA A 219 23.41 7.78 -2.09
CA ALA A 219 23.48 9.20 -2.40
C ALA A 219 22.11 9.91 -2.32
N ASP A 220 21.03 9.16 -2.49
CA ASP A 220 19.67 9.69 -2.49
C ASP A 220 18.93 9.51 -1.13
N LEU A 221 19.46 8.69 -0.20
CA LEU A 221 18.88 8.51 1.14
C LEU A 221 18.64 9.82 1.91
N PRO A 222 19.60 10.80 1.96
CA PRO A 222 19.36 12.07 2.66
C PRO A 222 18.22 12.88 2.01
N LYS A 223 18.06 12.80 0.69
CA LYS A 223 16.99 13.48 -0.04
C LYS A 223 15.63 12.82 0.27
N ALA A 224 15.57 11.48 0.29
CA ALA A 224 14.38 10.74 0.68
C ALA A 224 13.93 11.09 2.10
N GLU A 225 14.87 11.15 3.07
CA GLU A 225 14.56 11.57 4.44
C GLU A 225 14.07 13.02 4.49
N SER A 226 14.64 13.93 3.70
CA SER A 226 14.15 15.32 3.61
C SER A 226 12.70 15.38 3.13
N VAL A 227 12.29 14.55 2.16
CA VAL A 227 10.88 14.44 1.72
C VAL A 227 10.01 13.92 2.84
N THR A 228 10.43 12.85 3.53
CA THR A 228 9.73 12.31 4.71
C THR A 228 9.50 13.38 5.78
N VAL A 229 10.52 14.17 6.11
CA VAL A 229 10.41 15.28 7.09
C VAL A 229 9.40 16.35 6.63
N LYS A 230 9.39 16.71 5.35
CA LYS A 230 8.39 17.66 4.82
C LYS A 230 6.96 17.12 4.94
N ILE A 231 6.75 15.83 4.70
CA ILE A 231 5.45 15.19 4.89
C ILE A 231 5.06 15.22 6.38
N MET A 232 5.98 14.89 7.29
CA MET A 232 5.74 14.99 8.75
C MET A 232 5.32 16.41 9.17
N GLN A 233 5.95 17.45 8.60
CA GLN A 233 5.57 18.83 8.88
C GLN A 233 4.12 19.14 8.47
N ARG A 234 3.69 18.64 7.31
CA ARG A 234 2.29 18.78 6.86
C ARG A 234 1.32 18.04 7.78
N LEU A 235 1.66 16.80 8.15
CA LEU A 235 0.81 15.97 9.03
C LEU A 235 0.63 16.57 10.42
N LYS A 236 1.63 17.28 10.97
CA LYS A 236 1.51 17.96 12.26
C LYS A 236 0.40 19.02 12.32
N LEU A 237 -0.12 19.45 11.18
CA LEU A 237 -1.29 20.33 11.11
C LEU A 237 -2.62 19.59 11.30
N LEU A 238 -2.63 18.24 11.26
CA LEU A 238 -3.80 17.39 11.48
C LEU A 238 -3.96 17.01 12.95
N SER A 239 -4.50 17.92 13.76
CA SER A 239 -4.63 17.79 15.21
C SER A 239 -5.25 16.47 15.73
N PRO A 240 -6.32 15.87 15.14
CA PRO A 240 -6.93 14.68 15.73
C PRO A 240 -6.05 13.43 15.73
N PHE A 241 -5.10 13.34 14.80
CA PHE A 241 -4.28 12.14 14.58
C PHE A 241 -2.82 12.30 15.05
N VAL A 242 -2.40 13.54 15.32
CA VAL A 242 -1.05 13.83 15.86
C VAL A 242 -1.03 13.59 17.36
N ARG A 243 -0.08 12.77 17.83
CA ARG A 243 0.05 12.41 19.23
C ARG A 243 1.40 12.78 19.81
N ALA A 244 1.42 12.92 21.14
CA ALA A 244 2.65 13.08 21.90
C ALA A 244 3.57 11.84 21.78
N GLU A 245 2.98 10.66 21.61
CA GLU A 245 3.68 9.39 21.42
C GLU A 245 3.22 8.72 20.12
N PRO A 246 3.79 9.08 18.97
CA PRO A 246 3.52 8.42 17.70
C PRO A 246 4.12 7.00 17.70
N GLY A 247 3.57 6.12 16.87
CA GLY A 247 4.09 4.76 16.71
C GLY A 247 3.02 3.77 16.30
N ALA A 248 3.48 2.53 16.09
CA ALA A 248 2.62 1.42 15.75
C ALA A 248 2.18 0.66 17.00
N THR A 249 0.90 0.36 17.10
CA THR A 249 0.29 -0.42 18.19
C THR A 249 -0.42 -1.64 17.60
N GLU A 250 -0.20 -2.82 18.17
CA GLU A 250 -0.99 -4.01 17.82
C GLU A 250 -2.45 -3.78 18.18
N VAL A 251 -3.34 -4.03 17.22
CA VAL A 251 -4.79 -3.95 17.40
C VAL A 251 -5.36 -5.35 17.23
N ARG A 252 -6.23 -5.77 18.15
CA ARG A 252 -6.96 -7.03 18.05
C ARG A 252 -8.44 -6.73 17.86
N VAL A 253 -9.03 -7.41 16.89
CA VAL A 253 -10.46 -7.32 16.62
C VAL A 253 -11.15 -8.47 17.33
N THR A 254 -12.09 -8.16 18.23
CA THR A 254 -12.94 -9.18 18.86
C THR A 254 -14.16 -9.42 18.00
N TRP A 255 -14.32 -10.65 17.54
CA TRP A 255 -15.51 -11.06 16.80
C TRP A 255 -16.61 -11.42 17.81
N SER A 256 -17.70 -10.66 17.81
CA SER A 256 -18.95 -11.13 18.42
C SER A 256 -19.58 -12.12 17.44
N GLY A 257 -19.54 -13.43 17.79
CA GLY A 257 -20.19 -14.51 17.05
C GLY A 257 -21.73 -14.35 16.95
#